data_e829fcbfbf17275fba0986f74b87aba6
#
_entry.id   e829fcbfbf17275fba0986f74b87aba6
#
_cell.length_a   1.000
_cell.length_b   1.000
_cell.length_c   1.000
_cell.angle_alpha   90.00
_cell.angle_beta   90.00
_cell.angle_gamma   90.00
#
_symmetry.space_group_name_H-M   'P 1'
#
loop_
_entity.id
_entity.type
_entity.pdbx_description
1 polymer ?
#
loop_
_entity_poly.entity_id
_entity_poly.type
_entity_poly.pdbx_seq_one_letter_code
_entity_poly.pdbx_strand_id
1 'polypeptide(L)'
;GYFVDGVALFDSRDAFSYINSSGSDASPAGGGRGDGIWNRDAYVNEGVTFDAAYAHQAMNLHHYHANAPAVRHLLGDSVDYNESINRYTENFNGNHSPILGWVADGHPIYGPYGYSDAMDPNSEVRRMISGYQKRDGTNGSTNLTSTGRQSLPKWTNSLEGRSLVLSSNEYGPNVSTTYILGHYLEDYAYKGDLGLKQGSDFDLDRYNGRFCVTPEFPDGVWAYFTTIEDNGIPVFPYNVGRNFYGTPSGGAVDSIPNSAEKIFIGGPNKQHSTKTITNTDNTVTLVWDTVEGGKYRVDESTDLKTWSNETASFTADSTENSSFFSKPSSGNDHFYRLIRIGIEDFDNAGFSDEFGDGPPPTDNGGGNGGGPPDRPRPPRN
;
A
#
# COMPACT_ATOMS: atom_id res chain seq x y z
N GLY A 1 -3.92 6.33 2.85
CA GLY A 1 -4.78 5.24 2.37
C GLY A 1 -4.27 3.87 2.78
N TYR A 2 -5.09 2.87 2.51
CA TYR A 2 -4.75 1.47 2.82
C TYR A 2 -5.18 0.58 1.67
N PHE A 3 -4.35 -0.41 1.37
CA PHE A 3 -4.73 -1.54 0.53
C PHE A 3 -5.64 -2.49 1.29
N VAL A 4 -6.38 -3.37 0.58
CA VAL A 4 -7.36 -4.28 1.19
C VAL A 4 -6.75 -5.34 2.11
N ASP A 5 -5.45 -5.58 2.01
CA ASP A 5 -4.67 -6.43 2.92
C ASP A 5 -4.28 -5.72 4.23
N GLY A 6 -4.68 -4.46 4.41
CA GLY A 6 -4.38 -3.65 5.60
C GLY A 6 -3.01 -2.97 5.57
N VAL A 7 -2.24 -3.10 4.49
CA VAL A 7 -0.93 -2.44 4.34
C VAL A 7 -1.13 -0.99 3.89
N ALA A 8 -0.35 -0.08 4.46
CA ALA A 8 -0.45 1.33 4.17
C ALA A 8 -0.03 1.64 2.71
N LEU A 9 -0.76 2.56 2.09
CA LEU A 9 -0.46 3.14 0.80
C LEU A 9 0.31 4.44 1.01
N PHE A 10 1.55 4.48 0.55
CA PHE A 10 2.39 5.67 0.54
C PHE A 10 2.49 6.25 -0.87
N ASP A 11 2.85 7.53 -0.96
CA ASP A 11 3.06 8.21 -2.23
C ASP A 11 4.47 7.93 -2.80
N SER A 12 4.76 8.53 -3.95
CA SER A 12 6.04 8.37 -4.64
C SER A 12 7.23 9.03 -3.94
N ARG A 13 7.01 9.82 -2.89
CA ARG A 13 8.06 10.58 -2.21
C ARG A 13 8.70 9.76 -1.09
N ASP A 14 10.01 9.72 -1.09
CA ASP A 14 10.86 9.38 0.05
C ASP A 14 10.83 10.51 1.11
N ALA A 15 11.27 10.21 2.31
CA ALA A 15 11.35 11.18 3.41
C ALA A 15 12.42 12.26 3.21
N PHE A 16 13.30 12.14 2.22
CA PHE A 16 14.52 12.95 2.05
C PHE A 16 14.53 13.73 0.74
N SER A 17 15.36 14.75 0.69
CA SER A 17 15.61 15.59 -0.47
C SER A 17 17.08 15.98 -0.54
N TYR A 18 17.49 16.57 -1.66
CA TYR A 18 18.84 17.09 -1.84
C TYR A 18 19.12 18.26 -0.92
N ILE A 19 20.39 18.35 -0.45
CA ILE A 19 20.93 19.47 0.31
C ILE A 19 21.95 20.17 -0.58
N ASN A 20 21.60 21.34 -1.11
CA ASN A 20 22.46 22.08 -2.01
C ASN A 20 23.79 22.47 -1.35
N SER A 21 23.76 22.90 -0.09
CA SER A 21 24.97 23.36 0.65
C SER A 21 25.97 22.24 0.90
N SER A 22 25.53 20.98 1.01
CA SER A 22 26.44 19.82 1.18
C SER A 22 26.76 19.11 -0.13
N GLY A 23 25.99 19.38 -1.20
CA GLY A 23 26.13 18.69 -2.49
C GLY A 23 25.73 17.22 -2.45
N SER A 24 24.82 16.83 -1.54
CA SER A 24 24.39 15.45 -1.33
C SER A 24 22.94 15.36 -0.89
N ASP A 25 22.33 14.17 -1.04
CA ASP A 25 21.03 13.90 -0.45
C ASP A 25 21.12 13.86 1.08
N ALA A 26 20.06 14.31 1.73
CA ALA A 26 19.83 14.04 3.14
C ALA A 26 19.67 12.54 3.39
N SER A 27 19.99 12.12 4.60
CA SER A 27 19.87 10.71 5.02
C SER A 27 19.49 10.63 6.49
N PRO A 28 18.99 9.47 6.95
CA PRO A 28 18.65 9.26 8.36
C PRO A 28 19.79 9.59 9.32
N ALA A 29 21.03 9.32 8.92
CA ALA A 29 22.22 9.56 9.74
C ALA A 29 22.57 11.05 9.88
N GLY A 30 22.09 11.91 8.96
CA GLY A 30 22.41 13.34 8.93
C GLY A 30 21.50 14.23 9.78
N GLY A 31 20.44 13.68 10.38
CA GLY A 31 19.54 14.42 11.27
C GLY A 31 18.61 15.44 10.60
N GLY A 32 18.62 15.56 9.28
CA GLY A 32 17.79 16.47 8.49
C GLY A 32 17.09 15.79 7.33
N ARG A 33 16.06 16.44 6.76
CA ARG A 33 15.30 15.91 5.62
C ARG A 33 15.69 16.53 4.28
N GLY A 34 16.65 17.44 4.25
CA GLY A 34 17.08 18.17 3.05
C GLY A 34 16.35 19.48 2.82
N ASP A 35 16.59 20.11 1.66
CA ASP A 35 16.09 21.46 1.35
C ASP A 35 14.63 21.45 0.87
N GLY A 36 14.05 20.29 0.56
CA GLY A 36 12.67 20.13 0.10
C GLY A 36 12.42 20.59 -1.35
N ILE A 37 13.50 20.91 -2.11
CA ILE A 37 13.39 21.41 -3.49
C ILE A 37 13.45 20.25 -4.48
N TRP A 38 14.42 19.34 -4.31
CA TRP A 38 14.60 18.13 -5.10
C TRP A 38 14.31 16.92 -4.22
N ASN A 39 13.07 16.47 -4.27
CA ASN A 39 12.57 15.41 -3.39
C ASN A 39 12.87 14.04 -4.00
N ARG A 40 13.49 13.17 -3.22
CA ARG A 40 13.86 11.84 -3.69
C ARG A 40 12.63 11.00 -4.03
N ASP A 41 12.72 10.28 -5.13
CA ASP A 41 11.74 9.28 -5.53
C ASP A 41 11.94 8.01 -4.70
N ALA A 42 10.91 7.55 -4.00
CA ALA A 42 11.00 6.40 -3.11
C ALA A 42 11.32 5.11 -3.87
N TYR A 43 10.66 4.86 -5.01
CA TYR A 43 10.90 3.65 -5.79
C TYR A 43 12.35 3.55 -6.26
N VAL A 44 12.95 4.67 -6.68
CA VAL A 44 14.34 4.71 -7.15
C VAL A 44 15.34 4.64 -6.01
N ASN A 45 15.08 5.31 -4.89
CA ASN A 45 16.06 5.48 -3.81
C ASN A 45 15.92 4.43 -2.70
N GLU A 46 14.73 3.93 -2.44
CA GLU A 46 14.44 2.94 -1.41
C GLU A 46 14.24 1.54 -1.99
N GLY A 47 14.12 1.40 -3.31
CA GLY A 47 13.85 0.14 -4.00
C GLY A 47 14.82 -1.00 -3.67
N VAL A 48 16.04 -0.68 -3.22
CA VAL A 48 17.01 -1.68 -2.73
C VAL A 48 16.53 -2.41 -1.47
N THR A 49 15.61 -1.81 -0.71
CA THR A 49 15.03 -2.36 0.52
C THR A 49 13.66 -3.01 0.29
N PHE A 50 13.11 -2.90 -0.92
CA PHE A 50 11.80 -3.45 -1.23
C PHE A 50 11.84 -4.98 -1.28
N ASP A 51 10.78 -5.57 -0.78
CA ASP A 51 10.48 -6.98 -0.99
C ASP A 51 9.99 -7.26 -2.43
N ALA A 52 9.63 -8.52 -2.71
CA ALA A 52 9.13 -8.91 -4.03
C ALA A 52 7.80 -8.21 -4.41
N ALA A 53 7.08 -7.69 -3.43
CA ALA A 53 5.80 -6.99 -3.62
C ALA A 53 5.95 -5.45 -3.73
N TYR A 54 7.16 -4.94 -3.83
CA TYR A 54 7.49 -3.50 -3.83
C TYR A 54 7.07 -2.77 -2.54
N ALA A 55 7.16 -3.48 -1.41
CA ALA A 55 6.94 -2.94 -0.08
C ALA A 55 8.21 -2.98 0.75
N HIS A 56 8.26 -2.14 1.75
CA HIS A 56 9.30 -2.18 2.76
C HIS A 56 8.81 -1.61 4.09
N GLN A 57 9.67 -1.64 5.08
CA GLN A 57 9.40 -1.13 6.41
C GLN A 57 10.11 0.18 6.66
N ALA A 58 9.36 1.21 7.08
CA ALA A 58 9.92 2.41 7.69
C ALA A 58 9.47 2.47 9.16
N MET A 59 10.44 2.48 10.08
CA MET A 59 10.18 2.31 11.51
C MET A 59 9.36 1.03 11.78
N ASN A 60 8.13 1.15 12.30
CA ASN A 60 7.28 0.01 12.61
C ASN A 60 6.14 -0.21 11.61
N LEU A 61 6.16 0.48 10.46
CA LEU A 61 5.09 0.44 9.48
C LEU A 61 5.59 -0.15 8.17
N HIS A 62 5.07 -1.32 7.81
CA HIS A 62 5.23 -1.90 6.47
C HIS A 62 4.27 -1.20 5.51
N HIS A 63 4.75 -0.79 4.33
CA HIS A 63 3.96 -0.03 3.37
C HIS A 63 4.42 -0.25 1.92
N TYR A 64 3.50 0.02 0.99
CA TYR A 64 3.77 0.00 -0.45
C TYR A 64 4.02 1.40 -0.99
N HIS A 65 5.07 1.55 -1.81
CA HIS A 65 5.28 2.74 -2.64
C HIS A 65 4.83 2.54 -4.09
N ALA A 66 4.66 1.30 -4.54
CA ALA A 66 4.35 1.01 -5.94
C ALA A 66 3.47 -0.24 -6.09
N ASN A 67 2.72 -0.31 -7.15
CA ASN A 67 2.01 -1.42 -7.81
C ASN A 67 1.39 -2.55 -6.94
N ALA A 68 1.87 -2.83 -5.73
CA ALA A 68 1.40 -3.88 -4.81
C ALA A 68 1.07 -5.24 -5.50
N PRO A 69 2.01 -5.89 -6.23
CA PRO A 69 1.71 -7.06 -7.04
C PRO A 69 1.22 -8.26 -6.21
N ALA A 70 1.57 -8.34 -4.91
CA ALA A 70 1.06 -9.38 -4.03
C ALA A 70 -0.45 -9.23 -3.80
N VAL A 71 -0.94 -8.02 -3.53
CA VAL A 71 -2.37 -7.72 -3.39
C VAL A 71 -3.10 -8.02 -4.70
N ARG A 72 -2.52 -7.60 -5.83
CA ARG A 72 -3.06 -7.86 -7.16
C ARG A 72 -3.21 -9.35 -7.44
N HIS A 73 -2.17 -10.12 -7.14
CA HIS A 73 -2.20 -11.58 -7.29
C HIS A 73 -3.30 -12.24 -6.43
N LEU A 74 -3.39 -11.86 -5.15
CA LEU A 74 -4.40 -12.39 -4.22
C LEU A 74 -5.84 -12.07 -4.66
N LEU A 75 -6.05 -10.96 -5.34
CA LEU A 75 -7.35 -10.54 -5.87
C LEU A 75 -7.64 -11.09 -7.27
N GLY A 76 -6.74 -11.89 -7.86
CA GLY A 76 -6.93 -12.47 -9.18
C GLY A 76 -6.74 -11.49 -10.33
N ASP A 77 -6.01 -10.39 -10.13
CA ASP A 77 -5.58 -9.48 -11.18
C ASP A 77 -4.54 -10.15 -12.10
N SER A 78 -4.14 -9.46 -13.14
CA SER A 78 -3.22 -9.88 -14.20
C SER A 78 -1.77 -10.08 -13.74
N VAL A 79 -1.56 -10.81 -12.64
CA VAL A 79 -0.24 -11.05 -12.02
C VAL A 79 -0.10 -12.50 -11.57
N ASP A 80 0.93 -13.18 -12.03
CA ASP A 80 1.33 -14.50 -11.57
C ASP A 80 2.47 -14.40 -10.54
N TYR A 81 2.44 -15.28 -9.54
CA TYR A 81 3.52 -15.44 -8.58
C TYR A 81 4.30 -16.72 -8.83
N ASN A 82 5.61 -16.60 -8.96
CA ASN A 82 6.52 -17.73 -9.07
C ASN A 82 7.25 -17.92 -7.73
N GLU A 83 6.80 -18.90 -6.97
CA GLU A 83 7.34 -19.22 -5.65
C GLU A 83 8.82 -19.61 -5.68
N SER A 84 9.25 -20.31 -6.74
CA SER A 84 10.64 -20.83 -6.83
C SER A 84 11.70 -19.74 -6.89
N ILE A 85 11.34 -18.55 -7.40
CA ILE A 85 12.23 -17.39 -7.53
C ILE A 85 11.72 -16.19 -6.73
N ASN A 86 10.63 -16.34 -5.97
CA ASN A 86 9.97 -15.29 -5.20
C ASN A 86 9.74 -14.02 -6.04
N ARG A 87 9.01 -14.15 -7.16
CA ARG A 87 8.81 -13.06 -8.10
C ARG A 87 7.39 -13.02 -8.66
N TYR A 88 6.86 -11.81 -8.77
CA TYR A 88 5.62 -11.51 -9.49
C TYR A 88 5.93 -11.15 -10.95
N THR A 89 5.06 -11.58 -11.86
CA THR A 89 5.19 -11.33 -13.32
C THR A 89 3.84 -10.94 -13.88
N GLU A 90 3.79 -9.89 -14.69
CA GLU A 90 2.55 -9.49 -15.37
C GLU A 90 2.11 -10.58 -16.35
N ASN A 91 0.82 -10.88 -16.30
CA ASN A 91 0.15 -11.84 -17.17
C ASN A 91 -1.27 -11.34 -17.47
N PHE A 92 -1.37 -10.40 -18.43
CA PHE A 92 -2.62 -9.73 -18.74
C PHE A 92 -3.70 -10.74 -19.14
N ASN A 93 -4.80 -10.75 -18.37
CA ASN A 93 -5.92 -11.69 -18.52
C ASN A 93 -7.13 -11.11 -19.25
N GLY A 94 -7.05 -9.86 -19.73
CA GLY A 94 -8.12 -9.17 -20.45
C GLY A 94 -9.19 -8.50 -19.59
N ASN A 95 -9.09 -8.58 -18.27
CA ASN A 95 -10.07 -8.04 -17.34
C ASN A 95 -9.63 -6.68 -16.77
N HIS A 96 -10.61 -5.85 -16.40
CA HIS A 96 -10.39 -4.66 -15.59
C HIS A 96 -9.80 -5.08 -14.24
N SER A 97 -8.77 -4.36 -13.78
CA SER A 97 -8.17 -4.62 -12.48
C SER A 97 -9.18 -4.42 -11.35
N PRO A 98 -9.09 -5.19 -10.24
CA PRO A 98 -9.93 -5.01 -9.07
C PRO A 98 -9.55 -3.77 -8.26
N ILE A 99 -10.40 -3.38 -7.31
CA ILE A 99 -10.07 -2.40 -6.27
C ILE A 99 -8.99 -3.00 -5.38
N LEU A 100 -7.83 -2.35 -5.33
CA LEU A 100 -6.71 -2.73 -4.48
C LEU A 100 -6.79 -2.11 -3.08
N GLY A 101 -7.48 -0.98 -2.95
CA GLY A 101 -7.55 -0.23 -1.71
C GLY A 101 -8.34 1.06 -1.82
N TRP A 102 -8.22 1.88 -0.77
CA TRP A 102 -8.89 3.16 -0.66
C TRP A 102 -7.90 4.23 -0.26
N VAL A 103 -7.87 5.30 -1.03
CA VAL A 103 -7.02 6.46 -0.78
C VAL A 103 -7.62 7.29 0.36
N ALA A 104 -6.82 8.13 1.00
CA ALA A 104 -7.22 8.89 2.19
C ALA A 104 -8.40 9.85 1.97
N ASP A 105 -8.71 10.19 0.74
CA ASP A 105 -9.86 11.01 0.33
C ASP A 105 -11.14 10.21 0.05
N GLY A 106 -11.10 8.89 0.26
CA GLY A 106 -12.25 7.99 0.10
C GLY A 106 -12.47 7.46 -1.31
N HIS A 107 -11.62 7.80 -2.28
CA HIS A 107 -11.69 7.26 -3.63
C HIS A 107 -10.95 5.91 -3.76
N PRO A 108 -11.46 4.99 -4.62
CA PRO A 108 -10.80 3.70 -4.82
C PRO A 108 -9.49 3.84 -5.61
N ILE A 109 -8.55 2.95 -5.34
CA ILE A 109 -7.38 2.71 -6.17
C ILE A 109 -7.47 1.32 -6.79
N TYR A 110 -7.31 1.24 -8.09
CA TYR A 110 -7.32 0.02 -8.90
C TYR A 110 -5.91 -0.42 -9.27
N GLY A 111 -5.77 -1.67 -9.69
CA GLY A 111 -4.60 -2.11 -10.43
C GLY A 111 -4.48 -1.38 -11.77
N PRO A 112 -3.47 -1.74 -12.61
CA PRO A 112 -3.09 -0.90 -13.75
C PRO A 112 -3.97 -1.05 -14.99
N TYR A 113 -4.95 -1.96 -15.00
CA TYR A 113 -5.78 -2.22 -16.20
C TYR A 113 -7.18 -1.65 -16.05
N GLY A 114 -7.61 -0.85 -17.00
CA GLY A 114 -8.92 -0.22 -17.05
C GLY A 114 -9.48 -0.14 -18.47
N TYR A 115 -10.70 0.31 -18.62
CA TYR A 115 -11.34 0.51 -19.92
C TYR A 115 -10.59 1.57 -20.73
N SER A 116 -10.37 1.34 -22.02
CA SER A 116 -9.68 2.28 -22.91
C SER A 116 -10.46 3.60 -23.11
N ASP A 117 -11.81 3.52 -23.18
CA ASP A 117 -12.70 4.67 -23.04
C ASP A 117 -13.18 4.74 -21.59
N ALA A 118 -12.95 5.89 -20.96
CA ALA A 118 -13.25 6.08 -19.55
C ALA A 118 -14.74 5.91 -19.20
N MET A 119 -15.64 6.14 -20.15
CA MET A 119 -17.10 6.10 -19.91
C MET A 119 -17.80 4.95 -20.62
N ASP A 120 -17.06 4.05 -21.31
CA ASP A 120 -17.65 2.88 -21.98
C ASP A 120 -17.13 1.56 -21.36
N PRO A 121 -17.97 0.84 -20.58
CA PRO A 121 -17.61 -0.44 -19.97
C PRO A 121 -17.45 -1.58 -21.01
N ASN A 122 -17.82 -1.35 -22.27
CA ASN A 122 -17.64 -2.32 -23.36
C ASN A 122 -16.38 -2.03 -24.20
N SER A 123 -15.65 -0.96 -23.90
CA SER A 123 -14.39 -0.68 -24.57
C SER A 123 -13.30 -1.69 -24.17
N GLU A 124 -12.26 -1.77 -24.97
CA GLU A 124 -11.13 -2.65 -24.68
C GLU A 124 -10.54 -2.35 -23.29
N VAL A 125 -10.21 -3.38 -22.54
CA VAL A 125 -9.42 -3.25 -21.31
C VAL A 125 -7.95 -3.24 -21.68
N ARG A 126 -7.22 -2.26 -21.18
CA ARG A 126 -5.78 -2.14 -21.37
C ARG A 126 -5.09 -1.46 -20.20
N ARG A 127 -3.78 -1.50 -20.21
CA ARG A 127 -2.96 -0.81 -19.23
C ARG A 127 -3.18 0.71 -19.32
N MET A 128 -3.35 1.34 -18.15
CA MET A 128 -3.50 2.79 -18.03
C MET A 128 -2.15 3.48 -18.17
N ILE A 129 -2.10 4.49 -19.01
CA ILE A 129 -0.90 5.26 -19.33
C ILE A 129 -0.80 6.43 -18.35
N SER A 130 0.32 6.50 -17.60
CA SER A 130 0.61 7.60 -16.71
C SER A 130 0.63 8.96 -17.42
N GLY A 131 0.08 9.98 -16.75
CA GLY A 131 0.18 11.37 -17.19
C GLY A 131 1.57 11.99 -17.03
N TYR A 132 2.55 11.25 -16.51
CA TYR A 132 3.90 11.74 -16.28
C TYR A 132 4.92 11.11 -17.22
N GLN A 133 5.99 11.84 -17.48
CA GLN A 133 7.15 11.38 -18.24
C GLN A 133 8.43 12.00 -17.70
N LYS A 134 9.57 11.37 -17.94
CA LYS A 134 10.87 11.93 -17.58
C LYS A 134 11.17 13.21 -18.37
N ARG A 135 11.91 14.12 -17.74
CA ARG A 135 12.37 15.37 -18.34
C ARG A 135 13.66 15.13 -19.11
N ASP A 136 13.55 14.40 -20.22
CA ASP A 136 14.63 13.98 -21.11
C ASP A 136 14.65 14.74 -22.45
N GLY A 137 13.75 15.71 -22.61
CA GLY A 137 13.58 16.48 -23.84
C GLY A 137 12.48 15.98 -24.76
N THR A 138 11.88 14.81 -24.47
CA THR A 138 10.75 14.30 -25.26
C THR A 138 9.50 15.13 -25.05
N ASN A 139 8.65 15.18 -26.06
CA ASN A 139 7.37 15.92 -26.06
C ASN A 139 7.48 17.38 -25.57
N GLY A 140 8.62 18.04 -25.77
CA GLY A 140 8.83 19.42 -25.32
C GLY A 140 9.20 19.57 -23.84
N SER A 141 9.45 18.49 -23.13
CA SER A 141 9.98 18.55 -21.78
C SER A 141 11.40 19.12 -21.74
N THR A 142 11.79 19.73 -20.63
CA THR A 142 13.18 20.15 -20.41
C THR A 142 14.10 18.93 -20.40
N ASN A 143 15.21 18.96 -21.14
CA ASN A 143 16.21 17.90 -21.12
C ASN A 143 17.20 18.15 -19.96
N LEU A 144 16.95 17.55 -18.80
CA LEU A 144 17.77 17.75 -17.58
C LEU A 144 19.20 17.19 -17.73
N THR A 145 19.43 16.24 -18.64
CA THR A 145 20.80 15.75 -18.92
C THR A 145 21.65 16.84 -19.55
N SER A 146 21.06 17.68 -20.40
CA SER A 146 21.77 18.77 -21.06
C SER A 146 21.73 20.10 -20.32
N THR A 147 20.61 20.41 -19.63
CA THR A 147 20.43 21.71 -18.93
C THR A 147 20.84 21.69 -17.47
N GLY A 148 20.98 20.50 -16.87
CA GLY A 148 21.04 20.34 -15.42
C GLY A 148 19.67 20.55 -14.76
N ARG A 149 19.61 20.31 -13.45
CA ARG A 149 18.41 20.51 -12.61
C ARG A 149 18.31 21.96 -12.13
N GLN A 150 18.02 22.87 -13.07
CA GLN A 150 17.98 24.33 -12.84
C GLN A 150 16.58 24.92 -12.85
N SER A 151 15.55 24.12 -13.12
CA SER A 151 14.14 24.54 -13.14
C SER A 151 13.25 23.42 -12.62
N LEU A 152 12.12 23.76 -12.03
CA LEU A 152 11.10 22.82 -11.61
C LEU A 152 10.09 22.55 -12.73
N PRO A 153 9.42 21.39 -12.75
CA PRO A 153 8.31 21.13 -13.65
C PRO A 153 7.06 21.93 -13.24
N LYS A 154 6.19 22.26 -14.20
CA LYS A 154 5.02 23.13 -13.95
C LYS A 154 4.08 22.59 -12.88
N TRP A 155 3.95 21.26 -12.74
CA TRP A 155 3.07 20.67 -11.75
C TRP A 155 3.46 21.03 -10.31
N THR A 156 4.73 21.32 -10.00
CA THR A 156 5.15 21.75 -8.66
C THR A 156 4.56 23.11 -8.28
N ASN A 157 4.34 23.97 -9.24
CA ASN A 157 3.62 25.24 -8.99
C ASN A 157 2.11 25.00 -8.85
N SER A 158 1.50 24.26 -9.77
CA SER A 158 0.05 24.08 -9.79
C SER A 158 -0.50 23.21 -8.64
N LEU A 159 0.30 22.26 -8.13
CA LEU A 159 -0.11 21.37 -7.03
C LEU A 159 0.44 21.81 -5.67
N GLU A 160 1.63 22.42 -5.62
CA GLU A 160 2.36 22.69 -4.38
C GLU A 160 2.65 24.19 -4.19
N GLY A 161 2.28 25.05 -5.15
CA GLY A 161 2.51 26.51 -5.07
C GLY A 161 3.97 26.94 -5.14
N ARG A 162 4.87 26.07 -5.59
CA ARG A 162 6.33 26.31 -5.63
C ARG A 162 6.71 27.23 -6.78
N SER A 163 7.74 28.07 -6.60
CA SER A 163 8.33 28.86 -7.67
C SER A 163 9.00 27.95 -8.70
N LEU A 164 8.75 28.19 -9.99
CA LEU A 164 9.41 27.47 -11.07
C LEU A 164 10.82 28.02 -11.37
N VAL A 165 11.09 29.25 -10.94
CA VAL A 165 12.39 29.90 -11.11
C VAL A 165 13.22 29.66 -9.85
N LEU A 166 14.35 28.98 -10.05
CA LEU A 166 15.29 28.65 -8.98
C LEU A 166 16.50 29.60 -9.01
N SER A 167 16.99 29.97 -7.85
CA SER A 167 18.32 30.55 -7.67
C SER A 167 19.39 29.45 -7.67
N SER A 168 20.64 29.81 -7.90
CA SER A 168 21.72 28.81 -8.05
C SER A 168 21.97 27.95 -6.81
N ASN A 169 21.59 28.43 -5.62
CA ASN A 169 21.64 27.67 -4.38
C ASN A 169 20.41 26.75 -4.18
N GLU A 170 19.50 26.70 -5.17
CA GLU A 170 18.35 25.80 -5.21
C GLU A 170 18.46 24.77 -6.35
N TYR A 171 19.52 24.86 -7.16
CA TYR A 171 19.72 23.90 -8.25
C TYR A 171 19.99 22.50 -7.68
N GLY A 172 19.45 21.50 -8.36
CA GLY A 172 19.77 20.11 -8.04
C GLY A 172 21.09 19.64 -8.66
N PRO A 173 21.56 18.46 -8.27
CA PRO A 173 22.79 17.91 -8.84
C PRO A 173 22.59 17.56 -10.33
N ASN A 174 23.65 17.63 -11.10
CA ASN A 174 23.62 17.23 -12.51
C ASN A 174 23.24 15.75 -12.62
N VAL A 175 22.55 15.41 -13.73
CA VAL A 175 22.25 14.00 -14.05
C VAL A 175 23.57 13.25 -14.22
N SER A 176 23.73 12.15 -13.52
CA SER A 176 24.94 11.34 -13.45
C SER A 176 24.61 9.88 -13.11
N THR A 177 25.60 9.05 -12.93
CA THR A 177 25.42 7.66 -12.46
C THR A 177 24.94 7.58 -11.01
N THR A 178 25.22 8.59 -10.19
CA THR A 178 24.72 8.70 -8.82
C THR A 178 23.32 9.31 -8.77
N TYR A 179 23.12 10.39 -9.51
CA TYR A 179 21.86 11.12 -9.58
C TYR A 179 21.20 10.91 -10.95
N ILE A 180 20.79 9.68 -11.22
CA ILE A 180 20.19 9.30 -12.50
C ILE A 180 18.92 10.13 -12.79
N LEU A 181 18.52 10.23 -14.05
CA LEU A 181 17.24 10.85 -14.39
C LEU A 181 16.08 10.00 -13.86
N GLY A 182 15.23 10.59 -13.02
CA GLY A 182 14.20 9.94 -12.24
C GLY A 182 14.56 9.74 -10.76
N HIS A 183 15.74 10.21 -10.33
CA HIS A 183 16.18 10.17 -8.92
C HIS A 183 15.30 11.06 -8.02
N TYR A 184 14.77 12.15 -8.57
CA TYR A 184 13.88 13.08 -7.88
C TYR A 184 12.51 13.12 -8.54
N LEU A 185 11.47 13.42 -7.77
CA LEU A 185 10.11 13.59 -8.28
C LEU A 185 10.05 14.70 -9.35
N GLU A 186 10.87 15.74 -9.16
CA GLU A 186 10.95 16.89 -10.04
C GLU A 186 11.67 16.59 -11.37
N ASP A 187 12.21 15.38 -11.54
CA ASP A 187 12.71 14.86 -12.81
C ASP A 187 11.60 14.47 -13.78
N TYR A 188 10.34 14.49 -13.33
CA TYR A 188 9.19 14.15 -14.14
C TYR A 188 8.36 15.40 -14.48
N ALA A 189 7.90 15.47 -15.72
CA ALA A 189 6.94 16.47 -16.18
C ALA A 189 5.56 15.83 -16.35
N TYR A 190 4.50 16.59 -16.04
CA TYR A 190 3.15 16.19 -16.37
C TYR A 190 2.89 16.46 -17.86
N LYS A 191 2.44 15.47 -18.60
CA LYS A 191 2.20 15.51 -20.05
C LYS A 191 1.21 16.58 -20.45
N GLY A 192 0.16 16.82 -19.65
CA GLY A 192 -0.79 17.90 -19.89
C GLY A 192 -0.16 19.29 -19.85
N ASP A 193 0.88 19.51 -19.03
CA ASP A 193 1.63 20.78 -19.00
C ASP A 193 2.50 21.00 -20.25
N LEU A 194 2.73 19.95 -21.04
CA LEU A 194 3.47 19.94 -22.31
C LEU A 194 2.55 20.05 -23.53
N GLY A 195 1.23 20.12 -23.31
CA GLY A 195 0.23 20.24 -24.37
C GLY A 195 -0.32 18.91 -24.89
N LEU A 196 0.06 17.79 -24.31
CA LEU A 196 -0.52 16.48 -24.58
C LEU A 196 -1.90 16.37 -23.91
N LYS A 197 -2.78 15.51 -24.45
CA LYS A 197 -4.19 15.45 -24.05
C LYS A 197 -4.51 14.15 -23.33
N GLN A 198 -5.12 14.26 -22.17
CA GLN A 198 -5.71 13.13 -21.46
C GLN A 198 -6.84 12.52 -22.31
N GLY A 199 -6.93 11.19 -22.29
CA GLY A 199 -7.89 10.40 -23.06
C GLY A 199 -7.43 10.09 -24.49
N SER A 200 -6.32 10.71 -24.98
CA SER A 200 -5.72 10.37 -26.27
C SER A 200 -4.23 10.06 -26.20
N ASP A 201 -3.44 10.87 -25.52
CA ASP A 201 -1.99 10.68 -25.42
C ASP A 201 -1.59 9.97 -24.12
N PHE A 202 -2.44 10.06 -23.10
CA PHE A 202 -2.29 9.39 -21.80
C PHE A 202 -3.67 9.28 -21.12
N ASP A 203 -3.80 8.44 -20.10
CA ASP A 203 -5.08 8.15 -19.45
C ASP A 203 -5.28 8.88 -18.12
N LEU A 204 -4.23 8.98 -17.33
CA LEU A 204 -4.30 9.39 -15.93
C LEU A 204 -3.84 10.83 -15.77
N ASP A 205 -4.62 11.61 -15.05
CA ASP A 205 -4.33 13.00 -14.79
C ASP A 205 -3.17 13.19 -13.78
N ARG A 206 -2.98 14.44 -13.33
CA ARG A 206 -1.91 14.80 -12.37
C ARG A 206 -2.06 14.16 -10.99
N TYR A 207 -3.23 13.63 -10.65
CA TYR A 207 -3.49 12.90 -9.41
C TYR A 207 -3.24 11.38 -9.54
N ASN A 208 -2.88 10.92 -10.73
CA ASN A 208 -2.75 9.51 -11.13
C ASN A 208 -4.08 8.76 -11.17
N GLY A 209 -5.10 9.43 -11.61
CA GLY A 209 -6.44 8.87 -11.74
C GLY A 209 -7.23 9.49 -12.87
N ARG A 210 -8.52 9.16 -12.91
CA ARG A 210 -9.49 9.72 -13.85
C ARG A 210 -10.91 9.52 -13.34
N PHE A 211 -11.87 10.30 -13.83
CA PHE A 211 -13.27 9.94 -13.70
C PHE A 211 -13.61 8.88 -14.75
N CYS A 212 -14.11 7.73 -14.30
CA CYS A 212 -14.41 6.63 -15.21
C CYS A 212 -15.47 5.68 -14.64
N VAL A 213 -16.12 4.92 -15.51
CA VAL A 213 -16.90 3.75 -15.11
C VAL A 213 -15.95 2.59 -14.79
N THR A 214 -16.34 1.76 -13.84
CA THR A 214 -15.64 0.55 -13.44
C THR A 214 -16.65 -0.57 -13.20
N PRO A 215 -16.24 -1.83 -13.02
CA PRO A 215 -17.19 -2.90 -12.70
C PRO A 215 -18.05 -2.63 -11.46
N GLU A 216 -17.50 -1.95 -10.44
CA GLU A 216 -18.19 -1.63 -9.19
C GLU A 216 -18.97 -0.30 -9.24
N PHE A 217 -18.58 0.61 -10.14
CA PHE A 217 -19.19 1.95 -10.26
C PHE A 217 -19.64 2.22 -11.70
N PRO A 218 -20.79 1.64 -12.13
CA PRO A 218 -21.27 1.78 -13.52
C PRO A 218 -21.70 3.21 -13.88
N ASP A 219 -22.00 4.05 -12.90
CA ASP A 219 -22.35 5.45 -13.11
C ASP A 219 -21.13 6.39 -13.10
N GLY A 220 -19.94 5.84 -12.87
CA GLY A 220 -18.67 6.56 -12.81
C GLY A 220 -18.23 6.95 -11.40
N VAL A 221 -16.93 6.97 -11.23
CA VAL A 221 -16.25 7.34 -9.98
C VAL A 221 -14.92 8.02 -10.31
N TRP A 222 -14.44 8.91 -9.44
CA TRP A 222 -13.04 9.30 -9.44
C TRP A 222 -12.20 8.13 -8.92
N ALA A 223 -11.35 7.56 -9.77
CA ALA A 223 -10.55 6.39 -9.46
C ALA A 223 -9.07 6.66 -9.70
N TYR A 224 -8.24 6.23 -8.75
CA TYR A 224 -6.79 6.14 -8.93
C TYR A 224 -6.43 4.79 -9.56
N PHE A 225 -5.29 4.73 -10.25
CA PHE A 225 -4.77 3.51 -10.83
C PHE A 225 -3.28 3.37 -10.51
N THR A 226 -2.84 2.17 -10.15
CA THR A 226 -1.41 1.90 -10.11
C THR A 226 -0.84 1.96 -11.53
N THR A 227 0.39 2.39 -11.69
CA THR A 227 1.01 2.56 -13.02
C THR A 227 2.25 1.70 -13.17
N ILE A 228 2.32 0.99 -14.30
CA ILE A 228 3.40 0.06 -14.67
C ILE A 228 3.75 0.16 -16.15
N GLU A 229 4.92 -0.34 -16.53
CA GLU A 229 5.23 -0.75 -17.91
C GLU A 229 4.62 -2.10 -18.24
N ASP A 230 4.70 -2.53 -19.52
CA ASP A 230 4.16 -3.83 -19.96
C ASP A 230 4.78 -5.03 -19.26
N ASN A 231 5.98 -4.88 -18.73
CA ASN A 231 6.72 -5.91 -17.98
C ASN A 231 6.51 -5.85 -16.47
N GLY A 232 5.57 -5.01 -15.99
CA GLY A 232 5.24 -4.86 -14.58
C GLY A 232 6.15 -3.91 -13.79
N ILE A 233 7.14 -3.28 -14.42
CA ILE A 233 7.99 -2.28 -13.75
C ILE A 233 7.13 -1.06 -13.40
N PRO A 234 7.11 -0.63 -12.12
CA PRO A 234 6.38 0.55 -11.71
C PRO A 234 6.80 1.83 -12.44
N VAL A 235 5.80 2.63 -12.81
CA VAL A 235 5.95 3.92 -13.49
C VAL A 235 5.49 5.05 -12.59
N PHE A 236 6.26 6.14 -12.53
CA PHE A 236 5.89 7.34 -11.78
C PHE A 236 4.49 7.87 -12.18
N PRO A 237 3.61 8.23 -11.24
CA PRO A 237 3.81 8.34 -9.79
C PRO A 237 3.39 7.06 -9.01
N TYR A 238 3.37 5.90 -9.61
CA TYR A 238 3.18 4.57 -9.05
C TYR A 238 1.76 4.28 -8.57
N ASN A 239 1.31 4.93 -7.49
CA ASN A 239 -0.01 4.71 -6.86
C ASN A 239 -0.87 5.98 -6.97
N VAL A 240 -0.42 7.07 -6.35
CA VAL A 240 -1.15 8.35 -6.28
C VAL A 240 -0.23 9.50 -6.64
N GLY A 241 -0.78 10.56 -7.19
CA GLY A 241 -0.06 11.83 -7.41
C GLY A 241 0.25 12.57 -6.11
N ARG A 242 0.74 13.81 -6.27
CA ARG A 242 1.14 14.63 -5.11
C ARG A 242 -0.02 15.22 -4.32
N ASN A 243 -1.23 15.20 -4.86
CA ASN A 243 -2.46 15.68 -4.22
C ASN A 243 -3.58 14.68 -4.46
N PHE A 244 -4.64 14.78 -3.67
CA PHE A 244 -5.85 13.98 -3.78
C PHE A 244 -6.95 14.73 -4.55
N TYR A 245 -7.96 14.01 -5.05
CA TYR A 245 -9.17 14.62 -5.61
C TYR A 245 -10.01 15.30 -4.54
N GLY A 246 -10.21 14.59 -3.44
CA GLY A 246 -11.00 15.05 -2.31
C GLY A 246 -10.14 15.55 -1.14
N THR A 247 -10.81 15.92 -0.07
CA THR A 247 -10.14 16.25 1.19
C THR A 247 -9.81 14.96 1.93
N PRO A 248 -8.53 14.69 2.25
CA PRO A 248 -8.17 13.53 3.02
C PRO A 248 -8.90 13.49 4.36
N SER A 249 -9.45 12.35 4.69
CA SER A 249 -10.08 12.10 5.99
C SER A 249 -9.22 11.11 6.80
N GLY A 250 -9.39 11.15 8.12
CA GLY A 250 -8.53 10.40 9.03
C GLY A 250 -7.28 11.21 9.41
N GLY A 251 -6.41 10.58 10.15
CA GLY A 251 -5.19 11.18 10.70
C GLY A 251 -4.79 10.45 11.97
N ALA A 252 -3.78 10.95 12.66
CA ALA A 252 -3.43 10.44 13.97
C ALA A 252 -4.62 10.60 14.93
N VAL A 253 -5.04 9.49 15.52
CA VAL A 253 -6.08 9.50 16.57
C VAL A 253 -5.36 9.54 17.90
N ASP A 254 -5.28 10.71 18.49
CA ASP A 254 -4.59 10.90 19.78
C ASP A 254 -5.41 10.36 20.97
N SER A 255 -6.73 10.24 20.80
CA SER A 255 -7.62 9.67 21.81
C SER A 255 -8.89 9.10 21.18
N ILE A 256 -9.38 8.00 21.72
CA ILE A 256 -10.69 7.44 21.36
C ILE A 256 -11.74 8.10 22.27
N PRO A 257 -12.78 8.74 21.70
CA PRO A 257 -13.85 9.34 22.52
C PRO A 257 -14.50 8.30 23.45
N ASN A 258 -14.81 8.70 24.67
CA ASN A 258 -15.50 7.80 25.61
C ASN A 258 -16.89 7.34 25.12
N SER A 259 -17.47 8.05 24.16
CA SER A 259 -18.73 7.71 23.49
C SER A 259 -18.55 6.73 22.32
N ALA A 260 -17.34 6.36 21.98
CA ALA A 260 -17.10 5.41 20.89
C ALA A 260 -17.58 4.01 21.26
N GLU A 261 -18.40 3.43 20.42
CA GLU A 261 -18.90 2.07 20.56
C GLU A 261 -18.04 1.13 19.70
N LYS A 262 -17.61 0.00 20.28
CA LYS A 262 -16.92 -1.05 19.53
C LYS A 262 -17.93 -1.85 18.73
N ILE A 263 -18.01 -1.61 17.43
CA ILE A 263 -18.90 -2.36 16.51
C ILE A 263 -18.28 -3.66 15.98
N PHE A 264 -16.95 -3.79 16.05
CA PHE A 264 -16.22 -4.98 15.65
C PHE A 264 -14.93 -5.13 16.48
N ILE A 265 -14.62 -6.36 16.85
CA ILE A 265 -13.40 -6.71 17.57
C ILE A 265 -12.77 -7.90 16.81
N GLY A 266 -11.77 -7.62 15.99
CA GLY A 266 -11.03 -8.61 15.21
C GLY A 266 -9.56 -8.73 15.62
N GLY A 267 -8.85 -9.58 14.90
CA GLY A 267 -7.42 -9.78 15.09
C GLY A 267 -7.04 -11.09 15.78
N PRO A 268 -5.76 -11.34 16.04
CA PRO A 268 -5.26 -12.66 16.46
C PRO A 268 -5.88 -13.20 17.76
N ASN A 269 -6.25 -12.33 18.69
CA ASN A 269 -6.84 -12.71 19.99
C ASN A 269 -8.34 -12.40 20.05
N LYS A 270 -9.03 -12.36 18.91
CA LYS A 270 -10.43 -11.94 18.83
C LYS A 270 -11.23 -12.93 17.97
N GLN A 271 -12.41 -12.49 17.59
CA GLN A 271 -13.32 -13.32 16.81
C GLN A 271 -12.65 -13.85 15.53
N HIS A 272 -12.83 -15.14 15.27
CA HIS A 272 -12.27 -15.86 14.15
C HIS A 272 -13.39 -16.39 13.24
N SER A 273 -13.12 -16.52 11.94
CA SER A 273 -14.12 -17.03 10.98
C SER A 273 -14.36 -18.52 11.19
N THR A 274 -15.62 -18.92 11.13
CA THR A 274 -16.04 -20.32 11.26
C THR A 274 -16.97 -20.72 10.11
N LYS A 275 -16.95 -22.02 9.80
CA LYS A 275 -17.97 -22.66 9.00
C LYS A 275 -18.92 -23.42 9.94
N THR A 276 -20.21 -23.13 9.89
CA THR A 276 -21.23 -23.87 10.64
C THR A 276 -21.79 -25.00 9.81
N ILE A 277 -21.86 -26.19 10.37
CA ILE A 277 -22.43 -27.39 9.74
C ILE A 277 -23.53 -27.92 10.68
N THR A 278 -24.74 -28.10 10.15
CA THR A 278 -25.81 -28.82 10.83
C THR A 278 -25.78 -30.28 10.39
N ASN A 279 -25.58 -31.19 11.31
CA ASN A 279 -25.47 -32.62 11.04
C ASN A 279 -26.85 -33.31 11.04
N THR A 280 -26.94 -34.49 10.45
CA THR A 280 -28.18 -35.30 10.38
C THR A 280 -28.62 -35.85 11.72
N ASP A 281 -27.77 -35.88 12.73
CA ASP A 281 -28.01 -36.28 14.11
C ASP A 281 -28.50 -35.15 15.01
N ASN A 282 -28.89 -34.02 14.41
CA ASN A 282 -29.34 -32.84 15.14
C ASN A 282 -28.23 -32.14 15.98
N THR A 283 -27.00 -32.30 15.59
CA THR A 283 -25.87 -31.53 16.16
C THR A 283 -25.48 -30.37 15.26
N VAL A 284 -24.96 -29.30 15.86
CA VAL A 284 -24.32 -28.19 15.17
C VAL A 284 -22.82 -28.29 15.36
N THR A 285 -22.08 -28.32 14.28
CA THR A 285 -20.62 -28.36 14.30
C THR A 285 -20.06 -27.07 13.73
N LEU A 286 -19.16 -26.45 14.47
CA LEU A 286 -18.32 -25.34 13.98
C LEU A 286 -17.00 -25.92 13.52
N VAL A 287 -16.56 -25.51 12.34
CA VAL A 287 -15.23 -25.88 11.79
C VAL A 287 -14.48 -24.62 11.46
N TRP A 288 -13.21 -24.57 11.78
CA TRP A 288 -12.34 -23.44 11.49
C TRP A 288 -10.91 -23.88 11.24
N ASP A 289 -10.18 -23.05 10.50
CA ASP A 289 -8.76 -23.28 10.25
C ASP A 289 -7.96 -22.90 11.52
N THR A 290 -7.10 -23.79 11.94
CA THR A 290 -6.23 -23.60 13.11
C THR A 290 -4.85 -23.15 12.69
N VAL A 291 -4.17 -22.46 13.59
CA VAL A 291 -2.71 -22.24 13.51
C VAL A 291 -2.06 -23.01 14.65
N GLU A 292 -0.87 -23.57 14.39
CA GLU A 292 -0.10 -24.29 15.40
C GLU A 292 0.09 -23.45 16.68
N GLY A 293 -0.14 -24.05 17.84
CA GLY A 293 -0.08 -23.35 19.12
C GLY A 293 -1.23 -22.38 19.38
N GLY A 294 -2.17 -22.23 18.44
CA GLY A 294 -3.32 -21.34 18.62
C GLY A 294 -4.25 -21.79 19.72
N LYS A 295 -4.57 -20.88 20.64
CA LYS A 295 -5.52 -21.12 21.74
C LYS A 295 -6.88 -20.56 21.38
N TYR A 296 -7.91 -21.38 21.51
CA TYR A 296 -9.28 -21.05 21.05
C TYR A 296 -10.31 -21.26 22.14
N ARG A 297 -11.42 -20.51 22.04
CA ARG A 297 -12.62 -20.61 22.85
C ARG A 297 -13.85 -20.41 21.99
N VAL A 298 -14.92 -21.15 22.25
CA VAL A 298 -16.23 -20.95 21.63
C VAL A 298 -17.17 -20.33 22.65
N ASP A 299 -17.78 -19.20 22.30
CA ASP A 299 -18.84 -18.56 23.08
C ASP A 299 -20.19 -18.79 22.39
N GLU A 300 -21.27 -18.88 23.18
CA GLU A 300 -22.65 -19.03 22.74
C GLU A 300 -23.50 -17.82 23.13
N SER A 301 -24.48 -17.48 22.31
CA SER A 301 -25.49 -16.46 22.59
C SER A 301 -26.84 -16.86 22.05
N THR A 302 -27.92 -16.41 22.68
CA THR A 302 -29.31 -16.56 22.19
C THR A 302 -29.89 -15.23 21.70
N ASP A 303 -29.19 -14.11 21.91
CA ASP A 303 -29.67 -12.76 21.63
C ASP A 303 -28.67 -11.88 20.83
N LEU A 304 -27.49 -12.44 20.51
CA LEU A 304 -26.35 -11.74 19.88
C LEU A 304 -25.77 -10.58 20.70
N LYS A 305 -26.24 -10.38 21.93
CA LYS A 305 -25.81 -9.32 22.82
C LYS A 305 -25.05 -9.86 24.03
N THR A 306 -25.60 -10.90 24.63
CA THR A 306 -24.99 -11.55 25.78
C THR A 306 -24.30 -12.84 25.34
N TRP A 307 -23.01 -12.97 25.68
CA TRP A 307 -22.21 -14.12 25.29
C TRP A 307 -21.70 -14.85 26.53
N SER A 308 -21.83 -16.15 26.54
CA SER A 308 -21.31 -17.03 27.58
C SER A 308 -20.21 -17.94 27.04
N ASN A 309 -19.21 -18.24 27.83
CA ASN A 309 -18.16 -19.20 27.46
C ASN A 309 -18.74 -20.62 27.45
N GLU A 310 -18.74 -21.29 26.31
CA GLU A 310 -19.23 -22.66 26.17
C GLU A 310 -18.15 -23.71 26.33
N THR A 311 -16.93 -23.42 25.95
CA THR A 311 -15.82 -24.37 26.07
C THR A 311 -14.70 -23.81 26.93
N ALA A 312 -13.95 -24.70 27.57
CA ALA A 312 -12.62 -24.36 28.04
C ALA A 312 -11.72 -24.04 26.85
N SER A 313 -10.75 -23.16 27.05
CA SER A 313 -9.74 -22.89 26.03
C SER A 313 -8.97 -24.18 25.71
N PHE A 314 -8.65 -24.36 24.45
CA PHE A 314 -7.84 -25.46 23.94
C PHE A 314 -6.77 -24.92 23.00
N THR A 315 -5.68 -25.65 22.87
CA THR A 315 -4.55 -25.33 21.98
C THR A 315 -4.57 -26.29 20.79
N ALA A 316 -4.45 -25.75 19.56
CA ALA A 316 -4.37 -26.56 18.36
C ALA A 316 -3.02 -27.27 18.26
N ASP A 317 -3.06 -28.54 17.91
CA ASP A 317 -1.87 -29.35 17.63
C ASP A 317 -1.27 -28.96 16.25
N SER A 318 0.03 -29.12 16.10
CA SER A 318 0.78 -28.89 14.85
C SER A 318 0.33 -29.76 13.67
N THR A 319 -0.40 -30.84 13.95
CA THR A 319 -0.92 -31.75 12.93
C THR A 319 -2.33 -31.42 12.47
N GLU A 320 -3.01 -30.46 13.12
CA GLU A 320 -4.39 -30.09 12.84
C GLU A 320 -4.45 -28.84 11.96
N ASN A 321 -4.91 -28.99 10.71
CA ASN A 321 -5.23 -27.85 9.83
C ASN A 321 -6.60 -27.23 10.14
N SER A 322 -7.46 -27.95 10.87
CA SER A 322 -8.78 -27.47 11.29
C SER A 322 -9.20 -28.13 12.59
N SER A 323 -9.97 -27.42 13.40
CA SER A 323 -10.56 -27.95 14.62
C SER A 323 -12.08 -27.81 14.58
N PHE A 324 -12.77 -28.53 15.45
CA PHE A 324 -14.23 -28.51 15.50
C PHE A 324 -14.76 -28.50 16.94
N PHE A 325 -15.91 -27.88 17.07
CA PHE A 325 -16.77 -27.95 18.24
C PHE A 325 -18.14 -28.46 17.81
N SER A 326 -18.70 -29.46 18.50
CA SER A 326 -19.99 -30.03 18.17
C SER A 326 -20.88 -30.04 19.40
N LYS A 327 -22.12 -29.59 19.24
CA LYS A 327 -23.15 -29.51 20.31
C LYS A 327 -24.51 -29.96 19.76
N PRO A 328 -25.35 -30.66 20.55
CA PRO A 328 -26.72 -30.92 20.14
C PRO A 328 -27.50 -29.63 19.86
N SER A 329 -28.26 -29.59 18.78
CA SER A 329 -29.16 -28.48 18.47
C SER A 329 -30.31 -28.43 19.49
N SER A 330 -30.49 -27.31 20.14
CA SER A 330 -31.53 -27.15 21.20
C SER A 330 -32.90 -26.73 20.67
N GLY A 331 -33.07 -26.54 19.36
CA GLY A 331 -34.32 -26.11 18.76
C GLY A 331 -34.69 -24.65 18.94
N ASN A 332 -33.89 -23.87 19.63
CA ASN A 332 -33.98 -22.42 19.73
C ASN A 332 -32.87 -21.74 18.90
N ASP A 333 -33.03 -20.48 18.61
CA ASP A 333 -31.97 -19.71 17.94
C ASP A 333 -30.75 -19.62 18.85
N HIS A 334 -29.66 -20.22 18.41
CA HIS A 334 -28.36 -20.18 19.07
C HIS A 334 -27.32 -19.65 18.08
N PHE A 335 -26.49 -18.75 18.57
CA PHE A 335 -25.39 -18.13 17.84
C PHE A 335 -24.09 -18.52 18.52
N TYR A 336 -23.09 -18.83 17.71
CA TYR A 336 -21.77 -19.22 18.18
C TYR A 336 -20.71 -18.29 17.59
N ARG A 337 -19.68 -17.97 18.36
CA ARG A 337 -18.49 -17.29 17.87
C ARG A 337 -17.25 -17.99 18.38
N LEU A 338 -16.26 -18.06 17.52
CA LEU A 338 -14.94 -18.52 17.86
C LEU A 338 -14.06 -17.33 18.25
N ILE A 339 -13.35 -17.46 19.36
CA ILE A 339 -12.36 -16.49 19.84
C ILE A 339 -11.01 -17.18 19.85
N ARG A 340 -10.02 -16.64 19.15
CA ARG A 340 -8.62 -17.00 19.36
C ARG A 340 -8.09 -16.17 20.53
N ILE A 341 -7.67 -16.81 21.62
CA ILE A 341 -7.28 -16.15 22.86
C ILE A 341 -5.76 -16.07 23.05
N GLY A 342 -4.97 -16.67 22.16
CA GLY A 342 -3.51 -16.60 22.20
C GLY A 342 -2.84 -17.55 21.21
N ILE A 343 -1.52 -17.54 21.23
CA ILE A 343 -0.64 -18.51 20.57
C ILE A 343 0.42 -18.90 21.60
N GLU A 344 0.69 -20.22 21.77
CA GLU A 344 1.51 -20.74 22.87
C GLU A 344 2.95 -20.21 22.86
N ASP A 345 3.55 -20.07 21.69
CA ASP A 345 4.93 -19.57 21.54
C ASP A 345 5.07 -18.06 21.79
N PHE A 346 4.01 -17.28 21.61
CA PHE A 346 4.02 -15.85 21.91
C PHE A 346 3.99 -15.56 23.41
N ASP A 347 3.32 -16.40 24.19
CA ASP A 347 3.27 -16.25 25.65
C ASP A 347 4.65 -16.52 26.30
N ASN A 348 5.51 -17.31 25.63
CA ASN A 348 6.87 -17.63 26.08
C ASN A 348 7.94 -16.65 25.54
N ALA A 349 7.65 -15.86 24.53
CA ALA A 349 8.60 -14.93 23.91
C ALA A 349 8.76 -13.59 24.65
N GLY A 350 8.10 -13.40 25.78
CA GLY A 350 8.22 -12.19 26.59
C GLY A 350 7.65 -10.91 25.92
N PHE A 351 6.80 -11.09 24.92
CA PHE A 351 5.96 -9.98 24.45
C PHE A 351 4.84 -9.79 25.46
N SER A 352 5.08 -8.92 26.45
CA SER A 352 4.04 -8.41 27.32
C SER A 352 2.97 -7.70 26.48
N ASP A 353 1.71 -7.81 26.87
CA ASP A 353 0.55 -7.08 26.32
C ASP A 353 0.65 -5.54 26.48
N GLU A 354 1.85 -5.00 26.59
CA GLU A 354 2.12 -3.57 26.63
C GLU A 354 2.18 -2.95 25.21
N PHE A 355 1.06 -2.98 24.51
CA PHE A 355 0.67 -1.76 23.80
C PHE A 355 -0.01 -0.86 24.83
N GLY A 356 0.78 -0.44 25.81
CA GLY A 356 0.38 0.61 26.73
C GLY A 356 0.14 1.90 25.94
N ASP A 357 -0.91 2.62 26.35
CA ASP A 357 -1.21 4.01 26.01
C ASP A 357 -0.04 4.94 26.42
N GLY A 358 1.11 4.81 25.75
CA GLY A 358 2.26 5.68 25.92
C GLY A 358 2.43 6.59 24.70
N PRO A 359 2.72 7.88 24.91
CA PRO A 359 3.05 8.76 23.81
C PRO A 359 4.28 8.22 23.04
N PRO A 360 4.40 8.47 21.73
CA PRO A 360 5.54 8.00 20.93
C PRO A 360 6.86 8.49 21.55
N PRO A 361 7.89 7.64 21.61
CA PRO A 361 9.16 8.01 22.20
C PRO A 361 9.74 9.24 21.50
N THR A 362 10.04 10.26 22.28
CA THR A 362 10.86 11.39 21.83
C THR A 362 12.25 10.88 21.52
N ASP A 363 12.68 11.16 20.31
CA ASP A 363 14.00 10.86 19.75
C ASP A 363 15.12 11.35 20.71
N ASN A 364 15.85 10.43 21.31
CA ASN A 364 17.16 10.69 21.89
C ASN A 364 18.12 9.58 21.47
N GLY A 365 19.06 9.99 20.65
CA GLY A 365 20.02 9.23 19.91
C GLY A 365 20.92 8.27 20.68
N GLY A 366 21.47 7.36 19.93
CA GLY A 366 22.76 6.74 20.15
C GLY A 366 22.77 5.23 20.19
N GLY A 367 23.41 4.60 19.23
CA GLY A 367 23.92 3.24 19.39
C GLY A 367 24.16 2.44 18.12
N ASN A 368 25.37 2.55 17.62
CA ASN A 368 26.22 1.56 16.93
C ASN A 368 25.62 0.35 16.20
N GLY A 369 25.74 0.29 14.89
CA GLY A 369 26.75 -0.48 14.17
C GLY A 369 26.47 -1.94 13.89
N GLY A 370 26.33 -2.31 12.64
CA GLY A 370 26.41 -3.64 12.12
C GLY A 370 25.55 -3.79 10.86
N GLY A 371 26.09 -3.41 9.70
CA GLY A 371 25.44 -3.66 8.42
C GLY A 371 25.48 -5.15 8.05
N PRO A 372 24.43 -5.68 7.45
CA PRO A 372 24.46 -7.02 6.87
C PRO A 372 25.30 -7.07 5.58
N PRO A 373 25.80 -8.25 5.17
CA PRO A 373 26.70 -8.40 4.04
C PRO A 373 26.03 -8.11 2.68
N ASP A 374 26.84 -7.60 1.76
CA ASP A 374 26.52 -7.30 0.37
C ASP A 374 25.79 -8.47 -0.33
N ARG A 375 24.57 -8.21 -0.78
CA ARG A 375 23.87 -9.03 -1.77
C ARG A 375 24.07 -8.42 -3.16
N PRO A 376 24.21 -9.26 -4.19
CA PRO A 376 24.41 -8.76 -5.55
C PRO A 376 23.18 -7.98 -6.05
N ARG A 377 23.42 -6.81 -6.64
CA ARG A 377 22.41 -5.98 -7.28
C ARG A 377 21.82 -6.71 -8.49
N PRO A 378 20.50 -6.59 -8.74
CA PRO A 378 19.94 -7.06 -10.00
C PRO A 378 20.54 -6.28 -11.18
N PRO A 379 20.65 -6.90 -12.37
CA PRO A 379 21.24 -6.25 -13.53
C PRO A 379 20.43 -5.03 -13.94
N ARG A 380 21.12 -3.94 -14.17
CA ARG A 380 20.57 -2.72 -14.77
C ARG A 380 20.45 -2.96 -16.28
N ASN A 381 19.26 -2.87 -16.79
CA ASN A 381 19.02 -2.62 -18.21
C ASN A 381 18.67 -1.14 -18.41
#